data_083e13eb87c032169b9f94abcf68b2f7
#
_entry.id   083e13eb87c032169b9f94abcf68b2f7
#
_cell.length_a   1.000
_cell.length_b   1.000
_cell.length_c   1.000
_cell.angle_alpha   90.00
_cell.angle_beta   90.00
_cell.angle_gamma   90.00
#
_symmetry.space_group_name_H-M   'P 1'
#
loop_
_entity.id
_entity.type
_entity.pdbx_description
1 polymer ?
#
loop_
_entity_poly.entity_id
_entity_poly.type
_entity_poly.pdbx_seq_one_letter_code
_entity_poly.pdbx_strand_id
1 'polypeptide(L)'
;MYSGENQKVTFRVVKGMISDVIDIFGGDVRFSDETDTHVTVTTRVNLKAMTQFAKNYAPDVEVLKPETLRNDIIGEFEKALEVYRWKENTHE
;
A
#
# COMPACT_ATOMS: atom_id res chain seq x y z
N MET A 1 18.54 -4.27 -6.50
CA MET A 1 18.26 -2.97 -7.13
C MET A 1 17.05 -3.06 -8.05
N TYR A 2 16.16 -2.12 -7.91
CA TYR A 2 14.99 -2.12 -8.79
C TYR A 2 15.38 -1.63 -10.16
N SER A 3 14.96 -2.39 -11.14
CA SER A 3 15.24 -2.06 -12.52
C SER A 3 14.23 -1.09 -13.10
N GLY A 4 13.20 -0.79 -12.35
CA GLY A 4 12.10 0.02 -12.85
C GLY A 4 11.01 -0.78 -13.51
N GLU A 5 11.15 -2.09 -13.52
CA GLU A 5 10.11 -2.94 -14.09
C GLU A 5 8.88 -2.96 -13.23
N ASN A 6 7.74 -3.06 -13.88
CA ASN A 6 6.48 -3.19 -13.19
C ASN A 6 6.22 -4.64 -12.84
N GLN A 7 5.63 -4.86 -11.69
CA GLN A 7 5.26 -6.19 -11.24
C GLN A 7 3.79 -6.19 -10.85
N LYS A 8 3.19 -7.35 -10.93
CA LYS A 8 1.80 -7.51 -10.56
C LYS A 8 1.67 -7.39 -9.04
N VAL A 9 0.80 -6.50 -8.61
CA VAL A 9 0.56 -6.25 -7.20
C VAL A 9 -0.94 -6.30 -6.94
N THR A 10 -1.31 -6.88 -5.82
CA THR A 10 -2.70 -6.92 -5.38
C THR A 10 -2.80 -6.22 -4.03
N PHE A 11 -3.71 -5.28 -3.93
CA PHE A 11 -3.90 -4.54 -2.69
C PHE A 11 -5.37 -4.23 -2.51
N ARG A 12 -5.71 -3.85 -1.30
CA ARG A 12 -7.09 -3.60 -0.90
C ARG A 12 -7.20 -2.16 -0.45
N VAL A 13 -8.23 -1.48 -0.89
CA VAL A 13 -8.42 -0.08 -0.54
C VAL A 13 -9.85 0.14 -0.09
N VAL A 14 -10.05 1.20 0.70
CA VAL A 14 -11.41 1.63 1.01
C VAL A 14 -12.05 2.15 -0.28
N LYS A 15 -13.35 2.00 -0.40
CA LYS A 15 -14.05 2.37 -1.63
C LYS A 15 -13.86 3.83 -1.98
N GLY A 16 -13.72 4.69 -0.99
CA GLY A 16 -13.50 6.10 -1.23
C GLY A 16 -12.23 6.42 -1.99
N MET A 17 -11.33 5.44 -2.11
CA MET A 17 -10.07 5.65 -2.82
C MET A 17 -10.08 5.19 -4.26
N ILE A 18 -11.23 4.74 -4.78
CA ILE A 18 -11.27 4.23 -6.15
C ILE A 18 -10.82 5.28 -7.15
N SER A 19 -11.29 6.51 -7.00
CA SER A 19 -10.88 7.59 -7.90
C SER A 19 -9.39 7.86 -7.83
N ASP A 20 -8.84 7.85 -6.63
CA ASP A 20 -7.41 8.05 -6.46
C ASP A 20 -6.60 6.93 -7.10
N VAL A 21 -7.07 5.70 -6.98
CA VAL A 21 -6.41 4.56 -7.58
C VAL A 21 -6.38 4.71 -9.10
N ILE A 22 -7.50 5.08 -9.68
CA ILE A 22 -7.57 5.26 -11.14
C ILE A 22 -6.67 6.41 -11.58
N ASP A 23 -6.67 7.50 -10.84
CA ASP A 23 -5.83 8.64 -11.18
C ASP A 23 -4.34 8.30 -11.12
N ILE A 24 -3.93 7.50 -10.14
CA ILE A 24 -2.53 7.20 -9.93
C ILE A 24 -2.05 6.05 -10.81
N PHE A 25 -2.85 5.00 -10.94
CA PHE A 25 -2.42 3.78 -11.62
C PHE A 25 -2.96 3.62 -13.02
N GLY A 26 -3.96 4.40 -13.39
CA GLY A 26 -4.48 4.39 -14.75
C GLY A 26 -5.51 3.32 -15.00
N GLY A 27 -5.80 3.11 -16.28
CA GLY A 27 -6.91 2.27 -16.68
C GLY A 27 -6.65 0.77 -16.67
N ASP A 28 -5.44 0.37 -16.37
CA ASP A 28 -5.09 -1.06 -16.36
C ASP A 28 -5.44 -1.75 -15.06
N VAL A 29 -5.98 -1.02 -14.10
CA VAL A 29 -6.32 -1.61 -12.82
C VAL A 29 -7.54 -2.53 -12.96
N ARG A 30 -7.55 -3.57 -12.17
CA ARG A 30 -8.67 -4.50 -12.10
C ARG A 30 -9.22 -4.51 -10.69
N PHE A 31 -10.54 -4.43 -10.60
CA PHE A 31 -11.22 -4.43 -9.31
C PHE A 31 -11.89 -5.78 -9.10
N SER A 32 -11.83 -6.29 -7.87
CA SER A 32 -12.45 -7.56 -7.52
C SER A 32 -12.77 -7.58 -6.04
N ASP A 33 -13.48 -8.63 -5.61
CA ASP A 33 -13.76 -8.87 -4.18
C ASP A 33 -14.27 -7.63 -3.48
N GLU A 34 -15.24 -7.00 -4.08
CA GLU A 34 -15.83 -5.79 -3.51
C GLU A 34 -16.70 -6.14 -2.32
N THR A 35 -16.50 -5.40 -1.22
CA THR A 35 -17.35 -5.50 -0.05
C THR A 35 -18.07 -4.17 0.14
N ASP A 36 -18.78 -4.03 1.25
CA ASP A 36 -19.47 -2.77 1.52
C ASP A 36 -18.51 -1.61 1.70
N THR A 37 -17.31 -1.88 2.18
CA THR A 37 -16.38 -0.83 2.55
C THR A 37 -15.09 -0.83 1.74
N HIS A 38 -14.73 -1.96 1.15
CA HIS A 38 -13.43 -2.11 0.50
C HIS A 38 -13.56 -2.79 -0.84
N VAL A 39 -12.51 -2.67 -1.63
CA VAL A 39 -12.40 -3.35 -2.93
C VAL A 39 -10.95 -3.76 -3.12
N THR A 40 -10.75 -4.90 -3.78
CA THR A 40 -9.42 -5.41 -4.07
C THR A 40 -9.01 -4.92 -5.46
N VAL A 41 -7.77 -4.46 -5.56
CA VAL A 41 -7.22 -3.92 -6.80
C VAL A 41 -6.02 -4.75 -7.22
N THR A 42 -5.96 -5.09 -8.49
CA THR A 42 -4.81 -5.76 -9.07
C THR A 42 -4.31 -4.93 -10.23
N THR A 43 -3.01 -4.64 -10.24
CA THR A 43 -2.42 -3.85 -11.30
C THR A 43 -0.92 -4.15 -11.37
N ARG A 44 -0.29 -3.71 -12.44
CA ARG A 44 1.16 -3.83 -12.57
C ARG A 44 1.76 -2.47 -12.26
N VAL A 45 2.72 -2.46 -11.35
CA VAL A 45 3.28 -1.21 -10.86
C VAL A 45 4.69 -1.47 -10.36
N ASN A 46 5.50 -0.42 -10.39
CA ASN A 46 6.82 -0.46 -9.79
C ASN A 46 6.66 -0.64 -8.27
N LEU A 47 7.45 -1.55 -7.69
CA LEU A 47 7.31 -1.87 -6.27
C LEU A 47 7.60 -0.67 -5.38
N LYS A 48 8.56 0.16 -5.78
CA LYS A 48 8.87 1.35 -5.00
C LYS A 48 7.70 2.31 -4.98
N ALA A 49 7.06 2.49 -6.13
CA ALA A 49 5.90 3.37 -6.22
C ALA A 49 4.74 2.82 -5.39
N MET A 50 4.56 1.50 -5.41
CA MET A 50 3.51 0.88 -4.61
C MET A 50 3.78 1.05 -3.11
N THR A 51 5.03 0.92 -2.71
CA THR A 51 5.40 1.14 -1.31
C THR A 51 5.06 2.55 -0.87
N GLN A 52 5.39 3.54 -1.70
CA GLN A 52 5.07 4.92 -1.38
C GLN A 52 3.57 5.14 -1.30
N PHE A 53 2.84 4.57 -2.23
CA PHE A 53 1.38 4.71 -2.22
C PHE A 53 0.79 4.13 -0.93
N ALA A 54 1.23 2.93 -0.55
CA ALA A 54 0.73 2.29 0.65
C ALA A 54 1.06 3.10 1.90
N LYS A 55 2.27 3.67 1.93
CA LYS A 55 2.68 4.48 3.09
C LYS A 55 1.92 5.79 3.15
N ASN A 56 1.69 6.41 1.99
CA ASN A 56 1.02 7.71 1.96
C ASN A 56 -0.45 7.62 2.33
N TYR A 57 -1.08 6.51 2.05
CA TYR A 57 -2.52 6.37 2.23
C TYR A 57 -2.91 5.33 3.27
N ALA A 58 -1.95 4.84 4.05
CA ALA A 58 -2.28 3.99 5.17
C ALA A 58 -3.11 4.78 6.15
N PRO A 59 -4.04 4.19 6.83
CA PRO A 59 -4.42 2.76 6.85
C PRO A 59 -5.44 2.38 5.80
N ASP A 60 -5.72 3.23 4.83
CA ASP A 60 -6.77 2.97 3.86
C ASP A 60 -6.35 1.99 2.78
N VAL A 61 -5.07 1.65 2.72
CA VAL A 61 -4.51 0.75 1.72
C VAL A 61 -3.79 -0.40 2.41
N GLU A 62 -4.09 -1.61 1.98
CA GLU A 62 -3.41 -2.80 2.51
C GLU A 62 -2.89 -3.62 1.35
N VAL A 63 -1.56 -3.78 1.26
CA VAL A 63 -0.96 -4.62 0.24
C VAL A 63 -1.15 -6.08 0.61
N LEU A 64 -1.65 -6.87 -0.34
CA LEU A 64 -1.89 -8.29 -0.13
C LEU A 64 -0.82 -9.15 -0.78
N LYS A 65 -0.40 -8.79 -1.97
CA LYS A 65 0.58 -9.55 -2.74
C LYS A 65 1.46 -8.61 -3.54
N PRO A 66 2.69 -8.95 -3.80
CA PRO A 66 3.39 -10.15 -3.34
C PRO A 66 3.71 -10.08 -1.85
N GLU A 67 3.89 -11.24 -1.25
CA GLU A 67 4.09 -11.31 0.19
C GLU A 67 5.36 -10.58 0.62
N THR A 68 6.39 -10.62 -0.19
CA THR A 68 7.63 -9.92 0.13
C THR A 68 7.39 -8.42 0.26
N LEU A 69 6.63 -7.84 -0.66
CA LEU A 69 6.31 -6.44 -0.59
C LEU A 69 5.46 -6.13 0.63
N ARG A 70 4.48 -6.97 0.91
CA ARG A 70 3.64 -6.81 2.10
C ARG A 70 4.49 -6.80 3.36
N ASN A 71 5.42 -7.73 3.47
CA ASN A 71 6.27 -7.81 4.65
C ASN A 71 7.20 -6.61 4.76
N ASP A 72 7.71 -6.12 3.65
CA ASP A 72 8.55 -4.92 3.65
C ASP A 72 7.78 -3.71 4.16
N ILE A 73 6.54 -3.58 3.74
CA ILE A 73 5.71 -2.46 4.17
C ILE A 73 5.38 -2.57 5.66
N ILE A 74 5.07 -3.78 6.11
CA ILE A 74 4.82 -4.00 7.53
C ILE A 74 6.04 -3.58 8.34
N GLY A 75 7.23 -3.96 7.88
CA GLY A 75 8.47 -3.58 8.57
C GLY A 75 8.66 -2.08 8.63
N GLU A 76 8.31 -1.37 7.56
CA GLU A 76 8.41 0.09 7.54
C GLU A 76 7.47 0.72 8.56
N PHE A 77 6.26 0.20 8.63
CA PHE A 77 5.29 0.73 9.60
C PHE A 77 5.73 0.43 11.03
N GLU A 78 6.31 -0.73 11.25
CA GLU A 78 6.80 -1.07 12.58
C GLU A 78 7.92 -0.15 13.01
N LYS A 79 8.82 0.17 12.10
CA LYS A 79 9.88 1.12 12.39
C LYS A 79 9.33 2.49 12.72
N ALA A 80 8.36 2.94 11.95
CA ALA A 80 7.76 4.24 12.18
C ALA A 80 7.07 4.26 13.54
N LEU A 81 6.34 3.20 13.85
CA LEU A 81 5.64 3.11 15.12
C LEU A 81 6.61 3.13 16.29
N GLU A 82 7.74 2.45 16.13
CA GLU A 82 8.78 2.44 17.16
C GLU A 82 9.29 3.83 17.47
N VAL A 83 9.47 4.63 16.44
CA VAL A 83 9.94 6.01 16.63
C VAL A 83 8.98 6.78 17.53
N TYR A 84 7.69 6.66 17.25
CA TYR A 84 6.70 7.37 18.04
C TYR A 84 6.62 6.84 19.45
N ARG A 85 6.69 5.55 19.61
CA ARG A 85 6.65 4.95 20.93
C ARG A 85 7.87 5.29 21.75
N TRP A 86 9.01 5.35 21.10
CA TRP A 86 10.26 5.69 21.77
C TRP A 86 10.19 7.11 22.32
N LYS A 87 9.64 8.03 21.53
CA LYS A 87 9.52 9.42 21.96
C LYS A 87 8.58 9.55 23.15
N GLU A 88 7.50 8.80 23.13
CA GLU A 88 6.56 8.83 24.25
C GLU A 88 7.19 8.33 25.53
N ASN A 89 8.02 7.30 25.38
CA ASN A 89 8.65 6.71 26.56
C ASN A 89 9.72 7.61 27.18
N THR A 90 10.37 8.42 26.37
CA THR A 90 11.44 9.28 26.89
C THR A 90 10.93 10.53 27.53
N HIS A 91 9.74 10.98 27.14
CA HIS A 91 9.14 12.15 27.79
C HIS A 91 10.05 13.32 27.86
N GLU A 92 10.18 14.01 26.85
CA GLU A 92 11.00 15.21 26.92
C GLU A 92 10.31 16.38 27.52
#